data_308442fa87e74cf35a9a9202fd27e7de
#
_entry.id   308442fa87e74cf35a9a9202fd27e7de
#
_cell.length_a   1.000
_cell.length_b   1.000
_cell.length_c   1.000
_cell.angle_alpha   90.00
_cell.angle_beta   90.00
_cell.angle_gamma   90.00
#
_symmetry.space_group_name_H-M   'P 1'
#
loop_
_entity.id
_entity.type
_entity.pdbx_description
1 polymer ?
#
loop_
_entity_poly.entity_id
_entity_poly.type
_entity_poly.pdbx_seq_one_letter_code
_entity_poly.pdbx_strand_id
1 'polypeptide(L)'
;ETYLVDRTGLALELRDLVGTGPVPGEAYPGPHAALGYGEGQFAALLSGLPDWGEEGTLFLLEGGYDLGEAAGMALLAETGRARAVRVGFRPGAGDHIPPSPLAPYRYLRFLLLATGREEVLRSVDEALLEERRRLGPEVPVEENPAKFLAYTLLERLPLFYSPLFRPLEGAVQTLFARVAKSLSLTPPPSALEFFLVGLEARHEQGDPLAAVLLGPGEEAALAKEILESRVDALAEVPATGANRLAQVMALWYRMAWTAYYLALLYGVDPGDHGLLERLREVT
;
A
#
# COMPACT_ATOMS: atom_id res chain seq x y z
N GLU A 1 9.66 23.92 8.38
CA GLU A 1 9.14 23.10 9.50
C GLU A 1 9.09 21.59 9.15
N THR A 2 8.72 21.22 7.92
CA THR A 2 8.64 19.83 7.46
C THR A 2 9.92 19.03 7.73
N TYR A 3 11.08 19.63 7.48
CA TYR A 3 12.39 18.99 7.68
C TYR A 3 12.80 18.78 9.15
N LEU A 4 12.14 19.45 10.10
CA LEU A 4 12.41 19.27 11.53
C LEU A 4 11.78 17.99 12.09
N VAL A 5 10.71 17.52 11.47
CA VAL A 5 9.95 16.32 11.87
C VAL A 5 10.39 15.12 11.05
N ASP A 6 10.50 15.25 9.72
CA ASP A 6 10.97 14.20 8.79
C ASP A 6 12.50 14.08 8.83
N ARG A 7 13.04 13.47 9.88
CA ARG A 7 14.48 13.27 10.08
C ARG A 7 15.05 12.17 9.19
N THR A 8 14.21 11.26 8.76
CA THR A 8 14.57 10.10 7.93
C THR A 8 14.54 10.41 6.44
N GLY A 9 13.92 11.52 6.03
CA GLY A 9 13.85 11.93 4.63
C GLY A 9 12.83 11.16 3.80
N LEU A 10 11.75 10.67 4.41
CA LEU A 10 10.70 9.94 3.69
C LEU A 10 10.05 10.74 2.57
N ALA A 11 9.98 12.07 2.68
CA ALA A 11 9.51 12.93 1.59
C ALA A 11 10.36 12.79 0.33
N LEU A 12 11.68 12.67 0.48
CA LEU A 12 12.59 12.46 -0.66
C LEU A 12 12.38 11.06 -1.26
N GLU A 13 12.22 10.04 -0.43
CA GLU A 13 11.96 8.67 -0.87
C GLU A 13 10.63 8.58 -1.64
N LEU A 14 9.57 9.23 -1.16
CA LEU A 14 8.28 9.36 -1.85
C LEU A 14 8.44 10.07 -3.19
N ARG A 15 9.11 11.22 -3.20
CA ARG A 15 9.33 12.01 -4.41
C ARG A 15 10.09 11.23 -5.47
N ASP A 16 11.12 10.51 -5.08
CA ASP A 16 12.05 9.85 -5.99
C ASP A 16 11.73 8.35 -6.18
N LEU A 17 10.53 7.91 -5.77
CA LEU A 17 10.12 6.50 -5.76
C LEU A 17 10.13 5.85 -7.15
N VAL A 18 9.62 6.55 -8.17
CA VAL A 18 9.47 6.00 -9.53
C VAL A 18 10.82 5.60 -10.11
N GLY A 19 10.88 4.38 -10.62
CA GLY A 19 12.11 3.80 -11.17
C GLY A 19 13.04 3.16 -10.13
N THR A 20 12.73 3.25 -8.83
CA THR A 20 13.54 2.60 -7.78
C THR A 20 13.24 1.11 -7.63
N GLY A 21 14.18 0.38 -7.09
CA GLY A 21 14.09 -1.06 -6.83
C GLY A 21 14.94 -1.89 -7.80
N PRO A 22 15.09 -3.18 -7.53
CA PRO A 22 15.91 -4.06 -8.35
C PRO A 22 15.32 -4.25 -9.75
N VAL A 23 16.21 -4.50 -10.70
CA VAL A 23 15.87 -4.94 -12.06
C VAL A 23 16.25 -6.42 -12.14
N PRO A 24 15.37 -7.29 -12.62
CA PRO A 24 15.69 -8.71 -12.79
C PRO A 24 16.99 -8.90 -13.59
N GLY A 25 17.92 -9.68 -13.04
CA GLY A 25 19.23 -9.93 -13.67
C GLY A 25 19.18 -10.95 -14.81
N GLU A 26 18.07 -11.69 -14.93
CA GLU A 26 17.88 -12.74 -15.92
C GLU A 26 16.40 -12.85 -16.35
N ALA A 27 16.15 -13.56 -17.43
CA ALA A 27 14.79 -13.93 -17.83
C ALA A 27 14.30 -15.13 -17.02
N TYR A 28 13.07 -15.07 -16.55
CA TYR A 28 12.45 -16.17 -15.81
C TYR A 28 11.51 -16.98 -16.71
N PRO A 29 11.61 -18.31 -16.70
CA PRO A 29 10.72 -19.15 -17.51
C PRO A 29 9.29 -19.10 -16.97
N GLY A 30 8.30 -18.96 -17.87
CA GLY A 30 6.90 -19.10 -17.54
C GLY A 30 6.42 -20.56 -17.49
N PRO A 31 5.22 -20.80 -16.97
CA PRO A 31 4.28 -19.83 -16.40
C PRO A 31 4.79 -19.17 -15.11
N HIS A 32 4.19 -18.02 -14.78
CA HIS A 32 4.59 -17.25 -13.60
C HIS A 32 3.50 -17.27 -12.53
N ALA A 33 3.93 -17.39 -11.27
CA ALA A 33 3.10 -17.24 -10.09
C ALA A 33 3.78 -16.27 -9.10
N ALA A 34 3.03 -15.65 -8.20
CA ALA A 34 3.58 -14.76 -7.19
C ALA A 34 2.84 -14.90 -5.87
N LEU A 35 3.59 -15.11 -4.80
CA LEU A 35 3.08 -15.12 -3.44
C LEU A 35 3.85 -14.08 -2.63
N GLY A 36 3.13 -13.28 -1.85
CA GLY A 36 3.75 -12.21 -1.07
C GLY A 36 3.35 -12.25 0.39
N TYR A 37 4.26 -11.77 1.22
CA TYR A 37 4.11 -11.62 2.67
C TYR A 37 4.41 -10.17 3.06
N GLY A 38 3.73 -9.67 4.09
CA GLY A 38 3.89 -8.29 4.51
C GLY A 38 3.68 -7.30 3.35
N GLU A 39 4.65 -6.43 3.11
CA GLU A 39 4.59 -5.44 2.03
C GLU A 39 4.59 -6.07 0.63
N GLY A 40 5.09 -7.30 0.50
CA GLY A 40 5.06 -8.06 -0.76
C GLY A 40 3.67 -8.57 -1.13
N GLN A 41 2.78 -8.79 -0.15
CA GLN A 41 1.45 -9.34 -0.38
C GLN A 41 0.59 -8.45 -1.29
N PHE A 42 0.58 -7.15 -1.04
CA PHE A 42 -0.17 -6.22 -1.88
C PHE A 42 0.31 -6.23 -3.34
N ALA A 43 1.63 -6.25 -3.55
CA ALA A 43 2.22 -6.31 -4.88
C ALA A 43 1.89 -7.62 -5.60
N ALA A 44 1.95 -8.77 -4.91
CA ALA A 44 1.60 -10.07 -5.45
C ALA A 44 0.13 -10.09 -5.91
N LEU A 45 -0.81 -9.70 -5.04
CA LEU A 45 -2.24 -9.64 -5.34
C LEU A 45 -2.55 -8.66 -6.48
N LEU A 46 -1.91 -7.49 -6.49
CA LEU A 46 -2.11 -6.48 -7.51
C LEU A 46 -1.55 -6.90 -8.88
N SER A 47 -0.48 -7.71 -8.90
CA SER A 47 0.11 -8.21 -10.14
C SER A 47 -0.88 -9.04 -10.98
N GLY A 48 -1.89 -9.64 -10.34
CA GLY A 48 -2.85 -10.54 -10.96
C GLY A 48 -2.26 -11.88 -11.40
N LEU A 49 -1.06 -12.21 -10.95
CA LEU A 49 -0.48 -13.54 -11.10
C LEU A 49 -1.16 -14.51 -10.13
N PRO A 50 -1.29 -15.81 -10.48
CA PRO A 50 -1.75 -16.82 -9.53
C PRO A 50 -0.78 -16.90 -8.34
N ASP A 51 -1.31 -17.27 -7.17
CA ASP A 51 -0.54 -17.41 -5.93
C ASP A 51 0.25 -18.71 -5.84
N TRP A 52 0.02 -19.66 -6.75
CA TRP A 52 0.69 -20.93 -6.85
C TRP A 52 0.84 -21.39 -8.30
N GLY A 53 1.95 -22.13 -8.57
CA GLY A 53 2.20 -22.80 -9.84
C GLY A 53 3.06 -24.07 -9.63
N GLU A 54 2.70 -25.17 -10.29
CA GLU A 54 3.47 -26.41 -10.22
C GLU A 54 4.67 -26.42 -11.17
N GLU A 55 4.69 -25.51 -12.14
CA GLU A 55 5.73 -25.37 -13.17
C GLU A 55 6.12 -23.92 -13.35
N GLY A 56 7.24 -23.66 -14.01
CA GLY A 56 7.71 -22.32 -14.32
C GLY A 56 8.40 -21.63 -13.15
N THR A 57 8.03 -20.37 -12.88
CA THR A 57 8.64 -19.57 -11.84
C THR A 57 7.63 -19.09 -10.81
N LEU A 58 7.87 -19.39 -9.54
CA LEU A 58 7.16 -18.85 -8.39
C LEU A 58 8.00 -17.74 -7.75
N PHE A 59 7.51 -16.50 -7.79
CA PHE A 59 8.11 -15.38 -7.08
C PHE A 59 7.59 -15.33 -5.64
N LEU A 60 8.51 -15.36 -4.68
CA LEU A 60 8.24 -15.21 -3.25
C LEU A 60 8.69 -13.80 -2.81
N LEU A 61 7.74 -12.92 -2.57
CA LEU A 61 7.99 -11.54 -2.19
C LEU A 61 8.02 -11.43 -0.66
N GLU A 62 9.21 -11.36 -0.11
CA GLU A 62 9.47 -11.42 1.33
C GLU A 62 9.50 -10.01 1.95
N GLY A 63 8.31 -9.44 2.16
CA GLY A 63 8.14 -8.21 2.95
C GLY A 63 7.61 -8.54 4.33
N GLY A 64 8.02 -7.76 5.35
CA GLY A 64 7.53 -7.95 6.70
C GLY A 64 8.48 -8.71 7.61
N TYR A 65 7.98 -9.16 8.75
CA TYR A 65 8.78 -9.69 9.86
C TYR A 65 8.61 -11.20 10.05
N ASP A 66 7.53 -11.79 9.57
CA ASP A 66 7.33 -13.24 9.61
C ASP A 66 7.90 -13.90 8.35
N LEU A 67 8.98 -14.66 8.56
CA LEU A 67 9.78 -15.20 7.48
C LEU A 67 9.71 -16.75 7.45
N GLY A 68 9.04 -17.36 8.42
CA GLY A 68 8.89 -18.82 8.49
C GLY A 68 8.03 -19.36 7.34
N GLU A 69 6.96 -18.67 7.00
CA GLU A 69 6.07 -19.09 5.91
C GLU A 69 6.73 -19.02 4.54
N ALA A 70 7.48 -17.93 4.26
CA ALA A 70 8.19 -17.79 2.98
C ALA A 70 9.23 -18.89 2.76
N ALA A 71 9.95 -19.32 3.81
CA ALA A 71 10.91 -20.41 3.74
C ALA A 71 10.21 -21.76 3.49
N GLY A 72 9.07 -22.00 4.15
CA GLY A 72 8.25 -23.19 3.94
C GLY A 72 7.69 -23.28 2.51
N MET A 73 7.22 -22.17 1.97
CA MET A 73 6.72 -22.11 0.59
C MET A 73 7.83 -22.29 -0.45
N ALA A 74 9.03 -21.74 -0.20
CA ALA A 74 10.18 -21.98 -1.06
C ALA A 74 10.53 -23.47 -1.13
N LEU A 75 10.55 -24.16 0.02
CA LEU A 75 10.81 -25.61 0.08
C LEU A 75 9.72 -26.41 -0.66
N LEU A 76 8.45 -26.04 -0.54
CA LEU A 76 7.35 -26.68 -1.27
C LEU A 76 7.47 -26.47 -2.78
N ALA A 77 7.83 -25.27 -3.22
CA ALA A 77 8.05 -24.98 -4.63
C ALA A 77 9.22 -25.80 -5.22
N GLU A 78 10.30 -25.95 -4.47
CA GLU A 78 11.47 -26.76 -4.87
C GLU A 78 11.18 -28.28 -4.92
N THR A 79 10.21 -28.77 -4.15
CA THR A 79 9.75 -30.17 -4.24
C THR A 79 8.86 -30.44 -5.44
N GLY A 80 8.29 -29.39 -6.05
CA GLY A 80 7.57 -29.40 -7.32
C GLY A 80 8.53 -29.25 -8.51
N ARG A 81 7.98 -28.79 -9.64
CA ARG A 81 8.75 -28.46 -10.85
C ARG A 81 8.97 -26.96 -11.02
N ALA A 82 8.38 -26.13 -10.14
CA ALA A 82 8.53 -24.70 -10.17
C ALA A 82 9.87 -24.26 -9.59
N ARG A 83 10.50 -23.31 -10.26
CA ARG A 83 11.68 -22.62 -9.72
C ARG A 83 11.21 -21.53 -8.74
N ALA A 84 11.58 -21.62 -7.47
CA ALA A 84 11.34 -20.54 -6.51
C ALA A 84 12.37 -19.43 -6.66
N VAL A 85 11.88 -18.19 -6.79
CA VAL A 85 12.69 -16.97 -6.82
C VAL A 85 12.31 -16.11 -5.64
N ARG A 86 13.23 -15.93 -4.70
CA ARG A 86 13.02 -15.14 -3.48
C ARG A 86 13.44 -13.70 -3.73
N VAL A 87 12.54 -12.79 -3.47
CA VAL A 87 12.75 -11.34 -3.60
C VAL A 87 12.43 -10.71 -2.25
N GLY A 88 13.40 -10.07 -1.62
CA GLY A 88 13.15 -9.53 -0.29
C GLY A 88 14.33 -8.76 0.31
N PHE A 89 14.30 -8.54 1.61
CA PHE A 89 15.32 -7.75 2.31
C PHE A 89 16.39 -8.61 3.03
N ARG A 90 16.31 -9.93 2.96
CA ARG A 90 17.30 -10.81 3.61
C ARG A 90 18.59 -10.89 2.84
N PRO A 91 19.75 -10.93 3.54
CA PRO A 91 21.01 -11.35 2.94
C PRO A 91 20.84 -12.76 2.36
N GLY A 92 21.15 -12.93 1.06
CA GLY A 92 21.00 -14.21 0.36
C GLY A 92 19.69 -14.39 -0.42
N ALA A 93 18.71 -13.49 -0.33
CA ALA A 93 17.69 -13.36 -1.35
C ALA A 93 18.34 -12.83 -2.64
N GLY A 94 17.99 -13.38 -3.80
CA GLY A 94 18.62 -13.03 -5.08
C GLY A 94 18.49 -11.54 -5.40
N ASP A 95 17.30 -10.96 -5.21
CA ASP A 95 17.03 -9.55 -5.43
C ASP A 95 16.64 -8.87 -4.11
N HIS A 96 17.45 -7.90 -3.69
CA HIS A 96 17.29 -7.23 -2.42
C HIS A 96 16.36 -6.01 -2.53
N ILE A 97 15.28 -6.00 -1.74
CA ILE A 97 14.41 -4.84 -1.53
C ILE A 97 14.49 -4.46 -0.06
N PRO A 98 15.07 -3.30 0.28
CA PRO A 98 15.18 -2.88 1.67
C PRO A 98 13.79 -2.67 2.29
N PRO A 99 13.62 -2.94 3.60
CA PRO A 99 12.37 -2.68 4.28
C PRO A 99 12.05 -1.19 4.21
N SER A 100 10.88 -0.88 3.68
CA SER A 100 10.39 0.49 3.57
C SER A 100 8.87 0.43 3.46
N PRO A 101 8.14 1.41 4.00
CA PRO A 101 6.71 1.52 3.74
C PRO A 101 6.38 1.65 2.24
N LEU A 102 7.37 1.98 1.42
CA LEU A 102 7.25 2.12 -0.04
C LEU A 102 7.69 0.87 -0.82
N ALA A 103 8.08 -0.19 -0.14
CA ALA A 103 8.46 -1.47 -0.76
C ALA A 103 7.39 -2.06 -1.71
N PRO A 104 6.06 -1.91 -1.50
CA PRO A 104 5.06 -2.43 -2.43
C PRO A 104 5.27 -2.02 -3.89
N TYR A 105 5.65 -0.76 -4.16
CA TYR A 105 5.97 -0.34 -5.53
C TYR A 105 7.19 -1.09 -6.09
N ARG A 106 8.25 -1.27 -5.29
CA ARG A 106 9.48 -1.94 -5.72
C ARG A 106 9.25 -3.42 -6.03
N TYR A 107 8.43 -4.11 -5.23
CA TYR A 107 8.00 -5.48 -5.50
C TYR A 107 7.18 -5.58 -6.78
N LEU A 108 6.19 -4.69 -6.95
CA LEU A 108 5.37 -4.68 -8.16
C LEU A 108 6.21 -4.41 -9.40
N ARG A 109 7.10 -3.41 -9.34
CA ARG A 109 8.03 -3.10 -10.43
C ARG A 109 8.88 -4.30 -10.82
N PHE A 110 9.46 -4.99 -9.82
CA PHE A 110 10.23 -6.20 -10.06
C PHE A 110 9.40 -7.26 -10.79
N LEU A 111 8.19 -7.58 -10.29
CA LEU A 111 7.30 -8.57 -10.91
C LEU A 111 6.94 -8.22 -12.35
N LEU A 112 6.59 -6.95 -12.61
CA LEU A 112 6.22 -6.52 -13.95
C LEU A 112 7.39 -6.63 -14.93
N LEU A 113 8.59 -6.28 -14.51
CA LEU A 113 9.81 -6.47 -15.32
C LEU A 113 10.13 -7.96 -15.50
N ALA A 114 10.09 -8.75 -14.44
CA ALA A 114 10.42 -10.19 -14.48
C ALA A 114 9.46 -11.00 -15.36
N THR A 115 8.24 -10.49 -15.57
CA THR A 115 7.19 -11.14 -16.37
C THR A 115 6.98 -10.49 -17.75
N GLY A 116 7.88 -9.57 -18.17
CA GLY A 116 7.83 -8.94 -19.49
C GLY A 116 6.63 -7.97 -19.67
N ARG A 117 6.17 -7.32 -18.57
CA ARG A 117 5.00 -6.42 -18.59
C ARG A 117 5.39 -4.94 -18.47
N GLU A 118 6.43 -4.53 -19.17
CA GLU A 118 7.00 -3.17 -19.12
C GLU A 118 6.01 -2.08 -19.53
N GLU A 119 5.06 -2.37 -20.43
CA GLU A 119 4.03 -1.40 -20.84
C GLU A 119 3.07 -1.10 -19.68
N VAL A 120 2.73 -2.13 -18.90
CA VAL A 120 1.90 -1.95 -17.70
C VAL A 120 2.66 -1.16 -16.66
N LEU A 121 3.95 -1.45 -16.45
CA LEU A 121 4.81 -0.68 -15.54
C LEU A 121 4.89 0.79 -15.96
N ARG A 122 5.04 1.06 -17.25
CA ARG A 122 5.06 2.44 -17.76
C ARG A 122 3.78 3.19 -17.40
N SER A 123 2.61 2.57 -17.56
CA SER A 123 1.34 3.18 -17.14
C SER A 123 1.27 3.46 -15.65
N VAL A 124 1.87 2.61 -14.81
CA VAL A 124 1.98 2.84 -13.37
C VAL A 124 2.88 4.03 -13.09
N ASP A 125 4.07 4.05 -13.67
CA ASP A 125 5.06 5.11 -13.47
C ASP A 125 4.50 6.47 -13.90
N GLU A 126 3.82 6.56 -15.04
CA GLU A 126 3.15 7.77 -15.51
C GLU A 126 2.10 8.26 -14.51
N ALA A 127 1.27 7.37 -13.97
CA ALA A 127 0.26 7.73 -12.98
C ALA A 127 0.88 8.24 -11.67
N LEU A 128 1.96 7.61 -11.19
CA LEU A 128 2.67 8.07 -9.99
C LEU A 128 3.38 9.41 -10.22
N LEU A 129 3.97 9.63 -11.38
CA LEU A 129 4.59 10.90 -11.74
C LEU A 129 3.57 12.05 -11.84
N GLU A 130 2.37 11.76 -12.33
CA GLU A 130 1.28 12.75 -12.35
C GLU A 130 0.80 13.09 -10.94
N GLU A 131 0.58 12.09 -10.09
CA GLU A 131 0.24 12.31 -8.69
C GLU A 131 1.36 13.09 -7.95
N ARG A 132 2.62 12.76 -8.17
CA ARG A 132 3.76 13.45 -7.56
C ARG A 132 3.72 14.96 -7.77
N ARG A 133 3.33 15.44 -8.96
CA ARG A 133 3.25 16.88 -9.27
C ARG A 133 2.26 17.64 -8.40
N ARG A 134 1.26 16.94 -7.86
CA ARG A 134 0.16 17.49 -7.06
C ARG A 134 0.32 17.29 -5.57
N LEU A 135 1.20 16.36 -5.16
CA LEU A 135 1.28 15.86 -3.78
C LEU A 135 2.55 16.32 -3.04
N GLY A 136 3.52 16.91 -3.73
CA GLY A 136 4.80 17.32 -3.13
C GLY A 136 4.67 18.37 -2.02
N PRO A 137 5.69 18.48 -1.14
CA PRO A 137 5.68 19.45 -0.04
C PRO A 137 5.55 20.90 -0.49
N GLU A 138 6.05 21.21 -1.69
CA GLU A 138 6.03 22.54 -2.31
C GLU A 138 4.62 22.98 -2.77
N VAL A 139 3.69 22.04 -2.97
CA VAL A 139 2.33 22.34 -3.41
C VAL A 139 1.52 22.90 -2.23
N PRO A 140 0.88 24.07 -2.36
CA PRO A 140 0.04 24.65 -1.30
C PRO A 140 -1.08 23.72 -0.81
N VAL A 141 -1.53 23.89 0.42
CA VAL A 141 -2.56 23.03 1.03
C VAL A 141 -3.84 22.99 0.21
N GLU A 142 -4.24 24.14 -0.33
CA GLU A 142 -5.48 24.32 -1.11
C GLU A 142 -5.45 23.55 -2.44
N GLU A 143 -4.26 23.28 -2.96
CA GLU A 143 -4.04 22.59 -4.23
C GLU A 143 -3.55 21.14 -4.04
N ASN A 144 -3.18 20.76 -2.80
CA ASN A 144 -2.62 19.45 -2.48
C ASN A 144 -3.66 18.53 -1.83
N PRO A 145 -4.25 17.59 -2.58
CA PRO A 145 -5.32 16.73 -2.06
C PRO A 145 -4.87 15.81 -0.92
N ALA A 146 -3.59 15.46 -0.83
CA ALA A 146 -3.08 14.65 0.27
C ALA A 146 -2.95 15.46 1.57
N LYS A 147 -2.52 16.73 1.48
CA LYS A 147 -2.51 17.63 2.65
C LYS A 147 -3.92 17.89 3.15
N PHE A 148 -4.85 18.17 2.24
CA PHE A 148 -6.25 18.40 2.58
C PHE A 148 -6.86 17.17 3.27
N LEU A 149 -6.63 15.98 2.71
CA LEU A 149 -7.11 14.73 3.30
C LEU A 149 -6.46 14.48 4.68
N ALA A 150 -5.17 14.76 4.86
CA ALA A 150 -4.51 14.64 6.16
C ALA A 150 -5.16 15.53 7.24
N TYR A 151 -5.54 16.76 6.90
CA TYR A 151 -6.32 17.62 7.81
C TYR A 151 -7.70 17.05 8.12
N THR A 152 -8.37 16.47 7.13
CA THR A 152 -9.66 15.79 7.35
C THR A 152 -9.56 14.62 8.31
N LEU A 153 -8.42 13.90 8.27
CA LEU A 153 -8.17 12.72 9.10
C LEU A 153 -7.58 13.05 10.48
N LEU A 154 -7.11 14.29 10.70
CA LEU A 154 -6.51 14.69 11.97
C LEU A 154 -7.52 14.51 13.12
N GLU A 155 -7.08 13.81 14.18
CA GLU A 155 -7.87 13.47 15.38
C GLU A 155 -9.13 12.63 15.10
N ARG A 156 -9.15 11.92 13.95
CA ARG A 156 -10.19 10.97 13.60
C ARG A 156 -9.62 9.59 13.35
N LEU A 157 -10.43 8.58 13.57
CA LEU A 157 -10.11 7.20 13.22
C LEU A 157 -10.48 6.96 11.75
N PRO A 158 -9.50 6.79 10.84
CA PRO A 158 -9.79 6.56 9.44
C PRO A 158 -10.42 5.18 9.21
N LEU A 159 -11.46 5.12 8.37
CA LEU A 159 -12.06 3.91 7.86
C LEU A 159 -11.87 3.89 6.34
N PHE A 160 -10.99 3.00 5.85
CA PHE A 160 -10.66 2.89 4.43
C PHE A 160 -11.54 1.86 3.73
N TYR A 161 -12.14 2.25 2.60
CA TYR A 161 -12.95 1.36 1.78
C TYR A 161 -12.60 1.52 0.30
N SER A 162 -12.28 0.41 -0.38
CA SER A 162 -11.92 0.37 -1.79
C SER A 162 -12.69 -0.72 -2.55
N PRO A 163 -13.85 -0.42 -3.13
CA PRO A 163 -14.54 -1.38 -3.99
C PRO A 163 -13.77 -1.68 -5.29
N LEU A 164 -12.91 -0.76 -5.71
CA LEU A 164 -12.04 -0.95 -6.89
C LEU A 164 -11.07 -2.13 -6.70
N PHE A 165 -10.45 -2.23 -5.52
CA PHE A 165 -9.49 -3.29 -5.19
C PHE A 165 -9.37 -3.47 -3.68
N ARG A 166 -10.10 -4.41 -3.11
CA ARG A 166 -10.17 -4.66 -1.65
C ARG A 166 -8.80 -4.81 -0.96
N PRO A 167 -7.78 -5.48 -1.55
CA PRO A 167 -6.45 -5.55 -0.94
C PRO A 167 -5.76 -4.20 -0.72
N LEU A 168 -6.19 -3.13 -1.41
CA LEU A 168 -5.69 -1.78 -1.19
C LEU A 168 -5.97 -1.28 0.23
N GLU A 169 -7.11 -1.68 0.82
CA GLU A 169 -7.50 -1.27 2.18
C GLU A 169 -6.45 -1.71 3.21
N GLY A 170 -6.07 -2.98 3.20
CA GLY A 170 -5.04 -3.51 4.09
C GLY A 170 -3.65 -2.90 3.84
N ALA A 171 -3.30 -2.63 2.58
CA ALA A 171 -2.06 -1.96 2.23
C ALA A 171 -2.02 -0.52 2.78
N VAL A 172 -3.13 0.22 2.67
CA VAL A 172 -3.26 1.58 3.21
C VAL A 172 -3.27 1.56 4.74
N GLN A 173 -3.96 0.60 5.36
CA GLN A 173 -3.95 0.42 6.82
C GLN A 173 -2.52 0.21 7.34
N THR A 174 -1.75 -0.68 6.71
CA THR A 174 -0.34 -0.91 7.05
C THR A 174 0.51 0.35 6.87
N LEU A 175 0.27 1.08 5.78
CA LEU A 175 0.96 2.33 5.48
C LEU A 175 0.69 3.40 6.55
N PHE A 176 -0.58 3.58 6.99
CA PHE A 176 -0.95 4.52 8.05
C PHE A 176 -0.34 4.13 9.40
N ALA A 177 -0.35 2.85 9.75
CA ALA A 177 0.30 2.37 10.95
C ALA A 177 1.82 2.65 10.96
N ARG A 178 2.49 2.46 9.81
CA ARG A 178 3.94 2.61 9.70
C ARG A 178 4.41 4.04 9.50
N VAL A 179 3.68 4.86 8.75
CA VAL A 179 4.07 6.22 8.40
C VAL A 179 3.40 7.24 9.32
N ALA A 180 2.06 7.25 9.37
CA ALA A 180 1.31 8.18 10.21
C ALA A 180 1.36 7.83 11.71
N LYS A 181 1.82 6.62 12.08
CA LYS A 181 1.77 6.07 13.45
C LYS A 181 0.33 6.09 14.01
N SER A 182 -0.65 5.99 13.13
CA SER A 182 -2.08 6.11 13.43
C SER A 182 -2.79 4.79 13.17
N LEU A 183 -3.67 4.44 14.10
CA LEU A 183 -4.61 3.35 13.91
C LEU A 183 -5.62 3.71 12.81
N SER A 184 -6.04 2.73 12.04
CA SER A 184 -7.11 2.86 11.06
C SER A 184 -7.91 1.57 10.94
N LEU A 185 -9.08 1.65 10.35
CA LEU A 185 -10.00 0.52 10.16
C LEU A 185 -10.16 0.18 8.69
N THR A 186 -10.45 -1.09 8.43
CA THR A 186 -10.95 -1.59 7.15
C THR A 186 -12.21 -2.39 7.41
N PRO A 187 -13.23 -2.33 6.55
CA PRO A 187 -14.46 -3.09 6.77
C PRO A 187 -14.22 -4.59 6.49
N PRO A 188 -15.04 -5.46 7.08
CA PRO A 188 -15.05 -6.89 6.75
C PRO A 188 -15.48 -7.11 5.29
N PRO A 189 -15.42 -8.36 4.76
CA PRO A 189 -15.86 -8.66 3.39
C PRO A 189 -17.27 -8.17 3.06
N SER A 190 -18.21 -8.19 4.01
CA SER A 190 -19.56 -7.64 3.88
C SER A 190 -19.63 -6.15 4.25
N ALA A 191 -18.88 -5.32 3.55
CA ALA A 191 -18.69 -3.91 3.91
C ALA A 191 -19.99 -3.11 4.03
N LEU A 192 -20.92 -3.27 3.08
CA LEU A 192 -22.18 -2.51 3.09
C LEU A 192 -23.06 -2.88 4.28
N GLU A 193 -23.10 -4.17 4.65
CA GLU A 193 -23.79 -4.63 5.87
C GLU A 193 -23.16 -4.02 7.12
N PHE A 194 -21.81 -4.04 7.19
CA PHE A 194 -21.06 -3.42 8.28
C PHE A 194 -21.37 -1.93 8.40
N PHE A 195 -21.46 -1.19 7.28
CA PHE A 195 -21.80 0.23 7.31
C PHE A 195 -23.25 0.49 7.72
N LEU A 196 -24.19 -0.39 7.32
CA LEU A 196 -25.60 -0.24 7.65
C LEU A 196 -25.87 -0.54 9.11
N VAL A 197 -25.32 -1.61 9.67
CA VAL A 197 -25.68 -2.16 10.98
C VAL A 197 -24.58 -1.88 12.02
N GLY A 198 -23.31 -2.07 11.66
CA GLY A 198 -22.17 -1.95 12.59
C GLY A 198 -21.89 -0.53 13.07
N LEU A 199 -22.38 0.49 12.34
CA LEU A 199 -22.24 1.90 12.70
C LEU A 199 -23.54 2.53 13.20
N GLU A 200 -24.51 1.72 13.62
CA GLU A 200 -25.82 2.20 14.13
C GLU A 200 -25.74 2.66 15.58
N ALA A 201 -24.97 1.96 16.41
CA ALA A 201 -24.72 2.35 17.79
C ALA A 201 -23.74 3.52 17.85
N ARG A 202 -24.09 4.55 18.63
CA ARG A 202 -23.24 5.71 18.85
C ARG A 202 -22.85 5.81 20.32
N HIS A 203 -21.58 6.15 20.58
CA HIS A 203 -21.13 6.46 21.94
C HIS A 203 -21.56 7.87 22.33
N GLU A 204 -21.86 8.09 23.60
CA GLU A 204 -22.30 9.41 24.13
C GLU A 204 -21.29 10.52 23.85
N GLN A 205 -19.98 10.18 23.83
CA GLN A 205 -18.89 11.12 23.56
C GLN A 205 -18.60 11.30 22.06
N GLY A 206 -19.34 10.62 21.19
CA GLY A 206 -19.11 10.55 19.76
C GLY A 206 -18.00 9.53 19.38
N ASP A 207 -18.03 9.13 18.13
CA ASP A 207 -17.02 8.26 17.52
C ASP A 207 -16.36 9.05 16.39
N PRO A 208 -15.17 9.64 16.60
CA PRO A 208 -14.54 10.52 15.60
C PRO A 208 -14.05 9.70 14.40
N LEU A 209 -14.98 9.23 13.58
CA LEU A 209 -14.72 8.42 12.39
C LEU A 209 -14.62 9.30 11.14
N ALA A 210 -13.64 9.02 10.29
CA ALA A 210 -13.54 9.58 8.95
C ALA A 210 -13.50 8.46 7.92
N ALA A 211 -14.55 8.31 7.11
CA ALA A 211 -14.56 7.36 6.03
C ALA A 211 -13.84 7.91 4.78
N VAL A 212 -13.01 7.07 4.17
CA VAL A 212 -12.27 7.38 2.94
C VAL A 212 -12.59 6.35 1.88
N LEU A 213 -13.31 6.77 0.85
CA LEU A 213 -13.69 5.93 -0.29
C LEU A 213 -12.62 6.02 -1.36
N LEU A 214 -11.95 4.90 -1.63
CA LEU A 214 -10.80 4.80 -2.53
C LEU A 214 -11.21 4.26 -3.89
N GLY A 215 -11.35 5.16 -4.87
CA GLY A 215 -11.74 4.84 -6.24
C GLY A 215 -13.25 4.92 -6.49
N PRO A 216 -13.64 5.00 -7.77
CA PRO A 216 -15.04 5.09 -8.19
C PRO A 216 -15.73 3.72 -8.20
N GLY A 217 -17.06 3.74 -8.28
CA GLY A 217 -17.88 2.56 -8.49
C GLY A 217 -19.30 2.73 -7.94
N GLU A 218 -20.23 1.90 -8.41
CA GLU A 218 -21.60 1.89 -7.89
C GLU A 218 -21.64 1.54 -6.40
N GLU A 219 -20.81 0.59 -5.98
CA GLU A 219 -20.69 0.20 -4.58
C GLU A 219 -20.10 1.32 -3.71
N ALA A 220 -19.17 2.14 -4.26
CA ALA A 220 -18.65 3.32 -3.58
C ALA A 220 -19.74 4.39 -3.40
N ALA A 221 -20.59 4.60 -4.41
CA ALA A 221 -21.71 5.54 -4.34
C ALA A 221 -22.73 5.12 -3.27
N LEU A 222 -23.07 3.84 -3.22
CA LEU A 222 -23.97 3.30 -2.19
C LEU A 222 -23.33 3.39 -0.79
N ALA A 223 -22.04 3.06 -0.65
CA ALA A 223 -21.34 3.21 0.61
C ALA A 223 -21.32 4.68 1.09
N LYS A 224 -21.14 5.62 0.17
CA LYS A 224 -21.22 7.06 0.45
C LYS A 224 -22.57 7.44 1.04
N GLU A 225 -23.65 7.07 0.38
CA GLU A 225 -25.03 7.36 0.82
C GLU A 225 -25.29 6.85 2.25
N ILE A 226 -24.80 5.62 2.55
CA ILE A 226 -24.91 5.03 3.88
C ILE A 226 -24.08 5.79 4.91
N LEU A 227 -22.83 6.11 4.58
CA LEU A 227 -21.85 6.66 5.52
C LEU A 227 -22.08 8.15 5.83
N GLU A 228 -22.63 8.95 4.91
CA GLU A 228 -22.83 10.39 5.10
C GLU A 228 -23.55 10.76 6.42
N SER A 229 -24.42 9.89 6.93
CA SER A 229 -25.14 10.11 8.19
C SER A 229 -24.52 9.39 9.40
N ARG A 230 -23.43 8.66 9.23
CA ARG A 230 -22.86 7.76 10.25
C ARG A 230 -21.44 8.10 10.68
N VAL A 231 -20.74 8.93 9.93
CA VAL A 231 -19.34 9.31 10.22
C VAL A 231 -19.22 10.83 10.34
N ASP A 232 -18.19 11.31 11.03
CA ASP A 232 -17.97 12.76 11.22
C ASP A 232 -17.40 13.42 9.97
N ALA A 233 -16.67 12.66 9.16
CA ALA A 233 -16.14 13.14 7.90
C ALA A 233 -16.17 12.03 6.84
N LEU A 234 -16.44 12.42 5.60
CA LEU A 234 -16.41 11.55 4.45
C LEU A 234 -15.54 12.16 3.35
N ALA A 235 -14.61 11.41 2.84
CA ALA A 235 -13.76 11.80 1.72
C ALA A 235 -13.83 10.79 0.58
N GLU A 236 -13.97 11.30 -0.65
CA GLU A 236 -13.87 10.50 -1.87
C GLU A 236 -12.51 10.77 -2.52
N VAL A 237 -11.74 9.71 -2.78
CA VAL A 237 -10.44 9.80 -3.42
C VAL A 237 -10.56 9.22 -4.82
N PRO A 238 -10.61 10.06 -5.86
CA PRO A 238 -10.76 9.58 -7.23
C PRO A 238 -9.51 8.82 -7.69
N ALA A 239 -9.72 7.73 -8.42
CA ALA A 239 -8.65 6.99 -9.06
C ALA A 239 -8.18 7.70 -10.34
N THR A 240 -6.87 7.77 -10.54
CA THR A 240 -6.21 8.31 -11.73
C THR A 240 -5.31 7.25 -12.36
N GLY A 241 -5.25 7.16 -13.66
CA GLY A 241 -4.41 6.19 -14.37
C GLY A 241 -5.11 5.52 -15.54
N ALA A 242 -4.32 5.07 -16.52
CA ALA A 242 -4.81 4.53 -17.79
C ALA A 242 -5.46 3.14 -17.67
N ASN A 243 -5.12 2.39 -16.62
CA ASN A 243 -5.65 1.06 -16.37
C ASN A 243 -5.84 0.84 -14.87
N ARG A 244 -6.53 -0.25 -14.49
CA ARG A 244 -6.84 -0.58 -13.10
C ARG A 244 -5.60 -0.63 -12.20
N LEU A 245 -4.51 -1.21 -12.68
CA LEU A 245 -3.28 -1.35 -11.88
C LEU A 245 -2.64 0.01 -11.61
N ALA A 246 -2.57 0.88 -12.63
CA ALA A 246 -2.11 2.26 -12.48
C ALA A 246 -3.02 3.06 -11.52
N GLN A 247 -4.35 2.88 -11.63
CA GLN A 247 -5.32 3.53 -10.74
C GLN A 247 -5.13 3.12 -9.27
N VAL A 248 -4.97 1.83 -9.00
CA VAL A 248 -4.76 1.32 -7.65
C VAL A 248 -3.44 1.83 -7.07
N MET A 249 -2.37 1.84 -7.87
CA MET A 249 -1.07 2.36 -7.43
C MET A 249 -1.07 3.87 -7.22
N ALA A 250 -1.79 4.63 -8.03
CA ALA A 250 -1.96 6.08 -7.82
C ALA A 250 -2.71 6.38 -6.51
N LEU A 251 -3.79 5.63 -6.21
CA LEU A 251 -4.49 5.71 -4.93
C LEU A 251 -3.56 5.39 -3.76
N TRP A 252 -2.83 4.27 -3.83
CA TRP A 252 -1.87 3.89 -2.80
C TRP A 252 -0.82 4.98 -2.58
N TYR A 253 -0.27 5.55 -3.65
CA TYR A 253 0.75 6.60 -3.57
C TYR A 253 0.19 7.89 -2.96
N ARG A 254 -1.03 8.29 -3.32
CA ARG A 254 -1.72 9.43 -2.69
C ARG A 254 -1.93 9.20 -1.20
N MET A 255 -2.31 7.98 -0.80
CA MET A 255 -2.45 7.61 0.61
C MET A 255 -1.10 7.59 1.34
N ALA A 256 0.01 7.28 0.66
CA ALA A 256 1.35 7.39 1.22
C ALA A 256 1.72 8.84 1.55
N TRP A 257 1.44 9.78 0.66
CA TRP A 257 1.60 11.20 0.94
C TRP A 257 0.64 11.70 2.03
N THR A 258 -0.60 11.22 2.05
CA THR A 258 -1.56 11.56 3.11
C THR A 258 -1.06 11.11 4.48
N ALA A 259 -0.60 9.86 4.58
CA ALA A 259 -0.02 9.33 5.82
C ALA A 259 1.24 10.12 6.25
N TYR A 260 2.08 10.51 5.30
CA TYR A 260 3.23 11.38 5.54
C TYR A 260 2.81 12.72 6.15
N TYR A 261 1.85 13.42 5.55
CA TYR A 261 1.38 14.71 6.07
C TYR A 261 0.67 14.56 7.42
N LEU A 262 -0.07 13.48 7.62
CA LEU A 262 -0.72 13.20 8.91
C LEU A 262 0.32 12.98 10.01
N ALA A 263 1.43 12.29 9.73
CA ALA A 263 2.55 12.14 10.65
C ALA A 263 3.12 13.51 11.08
N LEU A 264 3.31 14.42 10.11
CA LEU A 264 3.79 15.77 10.39
C LEU A 264 2.82 16.57 11.26
N LEU A 265 1.51 16.43 11.02
CA LEU A 265 0.48 17.07 11.86
C LEU A 265 0.48 16.56 13.29
N TYR A 266 0.78 15.27 13.50
CA TYR A 266 0.97 14.67 14.83
C TYR A 266 2.36 14.94 15.43
N GLY A 267 3.28 15.55 14.69
CA GLY A 267 4.64 15.82 15.15
C GLY A 267 5.51 14.57 15.31
N VAL A 268 5.19 13.49 14.60
CA VAL A 268 5.94 12.22 14.62
C VAL A 268 6.77 12.04 13.34
N ASP A 269 7.97 11.45 13.49
CA ASP A 269 8.83 11.16 12.33
C ASP A 269 8.22 10.03 11.49
N PRO A 270 7.84 10.30 10.22
CA PRO A 270 7.17 9.33 9.38
C PRO A 270 8.04 8.12 9.00
N GLY A 271 9.34 8.27 9.00
CA GLY A 271 10.28 7.21 8.62
C GLY A 271 10.94 6.52 9.81
N ASP A 272 10.63 6.89 11.06
CA ASP A 272 11.15 6.19 12.24
C ASP A 272 10.51 4.80 12.38
N HIS A 273 11.34 3.78 12.27
CA HIS A 273 10.96 2.36 12.38
C HIS A 273 11.71 1.65 13.51
N GLY A 274 12.32 2.37 14.44
CA GLY A 274 13.17 1.80 15.49
C GLY A 274 12.49 0.74 16.37
N LEU A 275 11.17 0.82 16.58
CA LEU A 275 10.42 -0.24 17.28
C LEU A 275 10.28 -1.51 16.43
N LEU A 276 10.13 -1.37 15.11
CA LEU A 276 10.04 -2.51 14.20
C LEU A 276 11.40 -3.19 14.02
N GLU A 277 12.49 -2.44 14.07
CA GLU A 277 13.85 -2.99 14.02
C GLU A 277 14.13 -3.84 15.27
N ARG A 278 13.70 -3.40 16.45
CA ARG A 278 13.79 -4.20 17.69
C ARG A 278 12.96 -5.49 17.62
N LEU A 279 11.79 -5.45 16.99
CA LEU A 279 10.99 -6.66 16.80
C LEU A 279 11.74 -7.71 15.97
N ARG A 280 12.51 -7.27 14.96
CA ARG A 280 13.34 -8.18 14.13
C ARG A 280 14.47 -8.85 14.90
N GLU A 281 15.03 -8.18 15.90
CA GLU A 281 16.12 -8.73 16.72
C GLU A 281 15.64 -9.88 17.63
N VAL A 282 14.33 -9.94 17.89
CA VAL A 282 13.71 -10.91 18.80
C VAL A 282 13.06 -12.09 18.06
N THR A 283 12.71 -11.91 16.78
CA THR A 283 12.13 -12.96 15.90
C THR A 283 13.16 -13.54 14.94
#